data_fbe74d2e0f263caed89943a790e41e93
#
_entry.id   fbe74d2e0f263caed89943a790e41e93
#
_cell.length_a   1.000
_cell.length_b   1.000
_cell.length_c   1.000
_cell.angle_alpha   90.00
_cell.angle_beta   90.00
_cell.angle_gamma   90.00
#
_symmetry.space_group_name_H-M   'P 1'
#
loop_
_entity.id
_entity.type
_entity.pdbx_description
1 polymer ?
#
loop_
_entity_poly.entity_id
_entity_poly.type
_entity_poly.pdbx_seq_one_letter_code
_entity_poly.pdbx_strand_id
1 'polypeptide(L)'
;AHKKPPSELSKDLYSFINKLAKKFKKPATKLTIDSAEGALDNQFYNDYGVHLHKVAKLKKVDMIDRVQNIVAQGRFYYLDTEANKIFIEEHRNYRWDEKTLNSDDPKVIKEEDHTCDQFQYFVRDNERLLGLRY
;
A
#
# COMPACT_ATOMS: atom_id res chain seq x y z
N ALA A 1 -0.26 -1.67 20.63
CA ALA A 1 0.08 -2.61 19.60
C ALA A 1 1.58 -2.88 19.60
N HIS A 2 1.93 -4.11 19.57
CA HIS A 2 3.30 -4.56 19.57
C HIS A 2 3.89 -4.42 18.18
N LYS A 3 4.84 -3.53 17.99
CA LYS A 3 5.59 -3.47 16.74
C LYS A 3 6.66 -4.55 16.74
N LYS A 4 6.63 -5.40 15.75
CA LYS A 4 7.68 -6.40 15.52
C LYS A 4 8.98 -5.68 15.10
N PRO A 5 10.15 -6.16 15.54
CA PRO A 5 11.41 -5.61 15.07
C PRO A 5 11.63 -5.91 13.59
N PRO A 6 12.46 -5.11 12.88
CA PRO A 6 12.73 -5.33 11.45
C PRO A 6 13.19 -6.75 11.11
N SER A 7 13.97 -7.38 11.96
CA SER A 7 14.43 -8.76 11.75
C SER A 7 13.29 -9.77 11.67
N GLU A 8 12.26 -9.59 12.49
CA GLU A 8 11.08 -10.45 12.51
C GLU A 8 10.16 -10.14 11.34
N LEU A 9 9.93 -8.85 11.06
CA LEU A 9 9.13 -8.42 9.91
C LEU A 9 9.74 -8.89 8.59
N SER A 10 11.06 -8.86 8.47
CA SER A 10 11.77 -9.33 7.28
C SER A 10 11.48 -10.82 6.99
N LYS A 11 11.52 -11.64 8.03
CA LYS A 11 11.20 -13.08 7.91
C LYS A 11 9.73 -13.30 7.54
N ASP A 12 8.83 -12.58 8.18
CA ASP A 12 7.40 -12.67 7.92
C ASP A 12 7.08 -12.29 6.48
N LEU A 13 7.71 -11.21 6.00
CA LEU A 13 7.54 -10.74 4.63
C LEU A 13 8.04 -11.78 3.61
N TYR A 14 9.21 -12.35 3.86
CA TYR A 14 9.78 -13.37 2.98
C TYR A 14 8.87 -14.61 2.89
N SER A 15 8.36 -15.07 4.02
CA SER A 15 7.41 -16.19 4.07
C SER A 15 6.12 -15.87 3.30
N PHE A 16 5.60 -14.66 3.47
CA PHE A 16 4.39 -14.20 2.78
C PHE A 16 4.59 -14.16 1.27
N ILE A 17 5.70 -13.60 0.80
CA ILE A 17 6.03 -13.50 -0.63
C ILE A 17 6.13 -14.90 -1.25
N ASN A 18 6.81 -15.83 -0.57
CA ASN A 18 6.97 -17.20 -1.06
C ASN A 18 5.64 -17.95 -1.09
N LYS A 19 4.80 -17.73 -0.10
CA LYS A 19 3.46 -18.32 -0.05
C LYS A 19 2.61 -17.87 -1.24
N LEU A 20 2.64 -16.58 -1.55
CA LEU A 20 1.92 -16.02 -2.70
C LEU A 20 2.49 -16.53 -4.03
N ALA A 21 3.83 -16.62 -4.14
CA ALA A 21 4.47 -17.13 -5.35
C ALA A 21 4.06 -18.57 -5.64
N LYS A 22 3.95 -19.40 -4.61
CA LYS A 22 3.45 -20.78 -4.75
C LYS A 22 1.98 -20.81 -5.13
N LYS A 23 1.17 -20.00 -4.48
CA LYS A 23 -0.28 -19.94 -4.71
C LYS A 23 -0.62 -19.50 -6.14
N PHE A 24 0.04 -18.48 -6.63
CA PHE A 24 -0.22 -17.90 -7.96
C PHE A 24 0.73 -18.40 -9.04
N LYS A 25 1.68 -19.24 -8.69
CA LYS A 25 2.69 -19.81 -9.61
C LYS A 25 3.48 -18.74 -10.36
N LYS A 26 3.71 -17.61 -9.73
CA LYS A 26 4.48 -16.48 -10.27
C LYS A 26 5.23 -15.77 -9.15
N PRO A 27 6.51 -15.43 -9.36
CA PRO A 27 7.22 -14.60 -8.38
C PRO A 27 6.71 -13.15 -8.44
N ALA A 28 6.84 -12.44 -7.33
CA ALA A 28 6.62 -10.99 -7.32
C ALA A 28 7.75 -10.31 -8.10
N THR A 29 7.40 -9.37 -8.96
CA THR A 29 8.37 -8.62 -9.75
C THR A 29 8.74 -7.28 -9.13
N LYS A 30 7.89 -6.77 -8.24
CA LYS A 30 8.09 -5.50 -7.54
C LYS A 30 7.39 -5.54 -6.20
N LEU A 31 8.09 -5.07 -5.17
CA LEU A 31 7.58 -5.02 -3.80
C LEU A 31 7.60 -3.56 -3.37
N THR A 32 6.44 -2.98 -3.22
CA THR A 32 6.28 -1.58 -2.80
C THR A 32 6.08 -1.50 -1.29
N ILE A 33 6.81 -0.60 -0.63
CA ILE A 33 6.62 -0.31 0.79
C ILE A 33 6.48 1.18 1.04
N ASP A 34 5.96 1.52 2.23
CA ASP A 34 5.96 2.90 2.72
C ASP A 34 7.40 3.41 2.79
N SER A 35 7.64 4.64 2.31
CA SER A 35 8.97 5.26 2.31
C SER A 35 9.54 5.46 3.72
N ALA A 36 8.69 5.43 4.77
CA ALA A 36 9.14 5.48 6.15
C ALA A 36 9.73 4.17 6.66
N GLU A 37 9.64 3.08 5.90
CA GLU A 37 10.09 1.73 6.30
C GLU A 37 11.52 1.40 5.83
N GLY A 38 12.43 2.37 5.93
CA GLY A 38 13.82 2.18 5.54
C GLY A 38 14.54 1.08 6.31
N ALA A 39 14.22 0.94 7.60
CA ALA A 39 14.81 -0.11 8.43
C ALA A 39 14.43 -1.52 7.95
N LEU A 40 13.19 -1.70 7.53
CA LEU A 40 12.74 -2.97 6.97
C LEU A 40 13.42 -3.26 5.62
N ASP A 41 13.54 -2.26 4.76
CA ASP A 41 14.24 -2.41 3.48
C ASP A 41 15.70 -2.84 3.69
N ASN A 42 16.42 -2.18 4.58
CA ASN A 42 17.81 -2.53 4.90
C ASN A 42 17.92 -3.96 5.45
N GLN A 43 17.04 -4.34 6.36
CA GLN A 43 17.04 -5.68 6.95
C GLN A 43 16.73 -6.75 5.89
N PHE A 44 15.72 -6.50 5.05
CA PHE A 44 15.32 -7.43 4.01
C PHE A 44 16.44 -7.64 2.98
N TYR A 45 17.10 -6.55 2.60
CA TYR A 45 18.25 -6.63 1.70
C TYR A 45 19.41 -7.43 2.31
N ASN A 46 19.70 -7.20 3.59
CA ASN A 46 20.76 -7.93 4.28
C ASN A 46 20.43 -9.43 4.41
N ASP A 47 19.15 -9.74 4.64
CA ASP A 47 18.72 -11.14 4.83
C ASP A 47 18.59 -11.90 3.51
N TYR A 48 18.09 -11.26 2.46
CA TYR A 48 17.69 -11.96 1.22
C TYR A 48 18.25 -11.35 -0.07
N GLY A 49 18.99 -10.27 0.01
CA GLY A 49 19.59 -9.64 -1.17
C GLY A 49 18.60 -8.95 -2.12
N VAL A 50 17.41 -8.65 -1.63
CA VAL A 50 16.33 -8.03 -2.42
C VAL A 50 15.96 -6.69 -1.82
N HIS A 51 15.92 -5.64 -2.65
CA HIS A 51 15.44 -4.32 -2.23
C HIS A 51 13.93 -4.22 -2.37
N LEU A 52 13.31 -3.59 -1.37
CA LEU A 52 11.93 -3.16 -1.43
C LEU A 52 11.88 -1.76 -2.05
N HIS A 53 10.90 -1.51 -2.89
CA HIS A 53 10.76 -0.22 -3.55
C HIS A 53 9.98 0.75 -2.65
N LYS A 54 10.64 1.81 -2.18
CA LYS A 54 10.01 2.83 -1.34
C LYS A 54 9.21 3.79 -2.22
N VAL A 55 7.92 3.91 -1.95
CA VAL A 55 7.03 4.77 -2.73
C VAL A 55 7.38 6.24 -2.56
N ALA A 56 7.39 6.99 -3.65
CA ALA A 56 7.53 8.45 -3.62
C ALA A 56 6.17 9.07 -3.31
N LYS A 57 5.93 9.38 -2.03
CA LYS A 57 4.66 9.91 -1.56
C LYS A 57 4.38 11.31 -2.12
N LEU A 58 3.11 11.57 -2.36
CA LEU A 58 2.57 12.87 -2.73
C LEU A 58 1.63 13.36 -1.63
N LYS A 59 1.05 14.55 -1.81
CA LYS A 59 -0.02 15.03 -0.94
C LYS A 59 -1.19 14.04 -0.96
N LYS A 60 -1.90 13.93 0.13
CA LYS A 60 -2.99 12.96 0.28
C LYS A 60 -4.05 13.11 -0.83
N VAL A 61 -4.39 14.32 -1.21
CA VAL A 61 -5.31 14.61 -2.31
C VAL A 61 -4.86 13.93 -3.60
N ASP A 62 -3.58 14.04 -3.92
CA ASP A 62 -3.02 13.48 -5.16
C ASP A 62 -2.94 11.96 -5.11
N MET A 63 -2.66 11.40 -3.93
CA MET A 63 -2.65 9.95 -3.72
C MET A 63 -4.05 9.35 -3.91
N ILE A 64 -5.06 10.00 -3.33
CA ILE A 64 -6.45 9.55 -3.43
C ILE A 64 -6.96 9.69 -4.86
N ASP A 65 -6.60 10.77 -5.55
CA ASP A 65 -7.01 10.98 -6.94
C ASP A 65 -6.58 9.82 -7.84
N ARG A 66 -5.39 9.30 -7.66
CA ARG A 66 -4.88 8.16 -8.44
C ARG A 66 -5.70 6.91 -8.21
N VAL A 67 -6.06 6.62 -6.96
CA VAL A 67 -6.92 5.48 -6.62
C VAL A 67 -8.31 5.66 -7.23
N GLN A 68 -8.90 6.85 -7.09
CA GLN A 68 -10.21 7.14 -7.66
C GLN A 68 -10.22 6.99 -9.18
N ASN A 69 -9.13 7.36 -9.84
CA ASN A 69 -9.00 7.21 -11.29
C ASN A 69 -9.06 5.73 -11.71
N ILE A 70 -8.32 4.86 -11.04
CA ILE A 70 -8.33 3.42 -11.31
C ILE A 70 -9.72 2.81 -11.04
N VAL A 71 -10.34 3.18 -9.94
CA VAL A 71 -11.67 2.69 -9.57
C VAL A 71 -12.73 3.17 -10.58
N ALA A 72 -12.67 4.45 -10.98
CA ALA A 72 -13.60 5.02 -11.95
C ALA A 72 -13.49 4.35 -13.33
N GLN A 73 -12.31 3.86 -13.69
CA GLN A 73 -12.10 3.11 -14.94
C GLN A 73 -12.62 1.67 -14.88
N GLY A 74 -13.14 1.22 -13.73
CA GLY A 74 -13.63 -0.14 -13.55
C GLY A 74 -12.53 -1.19 -13.61
N ARG A 75 -11.31 -0.83 -13.29
CA ARG A 75 -10.13 -1.72 -13.41
C ARG A 75 -9.73 -2.41 -12.13
N PHE A 76 -10.42 -2.13 -11.03
CA PHE A 76 -10.10 -2.73 -9.75
C PHE A 76 -11.10 -3.82 -9.40
N TYR A 77 -10.58 -5.00 -9.08
CA TYR A 77 -11.36 -6.17 -8.67
C TYR A 77 -10.75 -6.77 -7.41
N TYR A 78 -11.57 -7.37 -6.60
CA TYR A 78 -11.11 -8.11 -5.43
C TYR A 78 -11.93 -9.39 -5.25
N LEU A 79 -11.32 -10.38 -4.60
CA LEU A 79 -12.03 -11.60 -4.26
C LEU A 79 -12.91 -11.34 -3.02
N ASP A 80 -14.15 -11.77 -3.08
CA ASP A 80 -15.10 -11.66 -1.95
C ASP A 80 -14.79 -12.77 -0.94
N THR A 81 -13.76 -12.56 -0.16
CA THR A 81 -13.30 -13.48 0.88
C THR A 81 -13.29 -12.80 2.23
N GLU A 82 -13.29 -13.60 3.30
CA GLU A 82 -13.20 -13.08 4.67
C GLU A 82 -11.93 -12.21 4.85
N ALA A 83 -10.83 -12.63 4.26
CA ALA A 83 -9.55 -11.91 4.37
C ALA A 83 -9.62 -10.49 3.78
N ASN A 84 -10.48 -10.25 2.80
CA ASN A 84 -10.59 -8.95 2.13
C ASN A 84 -11.67 -8.04 2.74
N LYS A 85 -12.41 -8.49 3.75
CA LYS A 85 -13.45 -7.67 4.39
C LYS A 85 -12.89 -6.41 5.02
N ILE A 86 -11.73 -6.50 5.64
CA ILE A 86 -11.10 -5.33 6.28
C ILE A 86 -10.80 -4.24 5.26
N PHE A 87 -10.36 -4.60 4.06
CA PHE A 87 -10.12 -3.65 2.97
C PHE A 87 -11.40 -2.88 2.63
N ILE A 88 -12.50 -3.58 2.48
CA ILE A 88 -13.79 -2.98 2.13
C ILE A 88 -14.28 -2.07 3.25
N GLU A 89 -14.22 -2.53 4.50
CA GLU A 89 -14.67 -1.75 5.65
C GLU A 89 -13.87 -0.47 5.84
N GLU A 90 -12.54 -0.56 5.72
CA GLU A 90 -11.68 0.60 5.86
C GLU A 90 -11.95 1.63 4.75
N HIS A 91 -12.18 1.19 3.51
CA HIS A 91 -12.50 2.10 2.42
C HIS A 91 -13.89 2.71 2.55
N ARG A 92 -14.87 2.00 3.11
CA ARG A 92 -16.19 2.57 3.37
C ARG A 92 -16.17 3.66 4.42
N ASN A 93 -15.29 3.56 5.39
CA ASN A 93 -15.18 4.50 6.51
C ASN A 93 -14.14 5.59 6.27
N TYR A 94 -13.43 5.53 5.16
CA TYR A 94 -12.36 6.47 4.83
C TYR A 94 -12.96 7.85 4.52
N ARG A 95 -12.49 8.87 5.25
CA ARG A 95 -13.07 10.22 5.13
C ARG A 95 -12.06 11.30 5.42
N TRP A 96 -12.30 12.47 4.85
CA TRP A 96 -11.52 13.65 5.12
C TRP A 96 -11.74 14.16 6.56
N ASP A 97 -10.70 14.74 7.12
CA ASP A 97 -10.81 15.53 8.33
C ASP A 97 -11.32 16.93 7.91
N GLU A 98 -12.58 17.21 8.23
CA GLU A 98 -13.25 18.44 7.82
C GLU A 98 -12.53 19.71 8.28
N LYS A 99 -11.82 19.65 9.39
CA LYS A 99 -11.03 20.77 9.91
C LYS A 99 -9.91 21.20 8.98
N THR A 100 -9.47 20.30 8.10
CA THR A 100 -8.33 20.55 7.19
C THR A 100 -8.74 20.83 5.75
N LEU A 101 -10.04 20.80 5.42
CA LEU A 101 -10.52 20.90 4.02
C LEU A 101 -10.13 22.21 3.34
N ASN A 102 -10.01 23.30 4.09
CA ASN A 102 -9.64 24.61 3.55
C ASN A 102 -8.13 24.88 3.60
N SER A 103 -7.33 23.90 3.98
CA SER A 103 -5.88 24.02 4.00
C SER A 103 -5.26 23.66 2.63
N ASP A 104 -3.99 23.99 2.45
CA ASP A 104 -3.23 23.62 1.24
C ASP A 104 -2.95 22.13 1.15
N ASP A 105 -3.07 21.41 2.27
CA ASP A 105 -2.80 19.98 2.35
C ASP A 105 -3.86 19.28 3.22
N PRO A 106 -5.07 19.07 2.67
CA PRO A 106 -6.12 18.37 3.40
C PRO A 106 -5.70 16.99 3.85
N LYS A 107 -6.14 16.62 5.04
CA LYS A 107 -5.83 15.31 5.66
C LYS A 107 -7.07 14.47 5.81
N VAL A 108 -6.88 13.15 5.89
CA VAL A 108 -7.94 12.20 6.23
C VAL A 108 -7.89 11.89 7.72
N ILE A 109 -9.02 11.42 8.25
CA ILE A 109 -9.08 10.91 9.62
C ILE A 109 -8.19 9.67 9.72
N LYS A 110 -7.23 9.67 10.65
CA LYS A 110 -6.27 8.57 10.83
C LYS A 110 -6.83 7.51 11.76
N GLU A 111 -7.83 6.80 11.29
CA GLU A 111 -8.45 5.67 11.98
C GLU A 111 -8.62 4.53 10.99
N GLU A 112 -8.06 3.37 11.32
CA GLU A 112 -8.24 2.13 10.54
C GLU A 112 -8.13 2.38 9.02
N ASP A 113 -7.01 2.95 8.60
CA ASP A 113 -6.78 3.37 7.21
C ASP A 113 -5.61 2.64 6.53
N HIS A 114 -5.09 1.57 7.14
CA HIS A 114 -3.90 0.88 6.65
C HIS A 114 -4.04 0.34 5.22
N THR A 115 -5.17 -0.30 4.92
CA THR A 115 -5.39 -0.84 3.58
C THR A 115 -5.62 0.26 2.55
N CYS A 116 -6.18 1.40 2.98
CA CYS A 116 -6.34 2.57 2.12
C CYS A 116 -4.97 3.15 1.74
N ASP A 117 -4.08 3.29 2.70
CA ASP A 117 -2.71 3.75 2.47
C ASP A 117 -1.96 2.78 1.55
N GLN A 118 -2.07 1.47 1.81
CA GLN A 118 -1.41 0.45 0.98
C GLN A 118 -1.88 0.50 -0.46
N PHE A 119 -3.17 0.66 -0.71
CA PHE A 119 -3.72 0.78 -2.05
C PHE A 119 -3.17 2.03 -2.74
N GLN A 120 -3.15 3.16 -2.04
CA GLN A 120 -2.59 4.40 -2.57
C GLN A 120 -1.12 4.24 -2.95
N TYR A 121 -0.32 3.62 -2.10
CA TYR A 121 1.10 3.38 -2.37
C TYR A 121 1.29 2.49 -3.59
N PHE A 122 0.51 1.42 -3.70
CA PHE A 122 0.56 0.52 -4.85
C PHE A 122 0.25 1.27 -6.15
N VAL A 123 -0.83 2.02 -6.19
CA VAL A 123 -1.23 2.75 -7.40
C VAL A 123 -0.20 3.82 -7.75
N ARG A 124 0.24 4.60 -6.77
CA ARG A 124 1.26 5.64 -6.99
C ARG A 124 2.56 5.06 -7.53
N ASP A 125 3.04 3.99 -6.91
CA ASP A 125 4.33 3.39 -7.27
C ASP A 125 4.30 2.70 -8.64
N ASN A 126 3.12 2.38 -9.15
CA ASN A 126 2.94 1.68 -10.42
C ASN A 126 2.12 2.48 -11.44
N GLU A 127 1.99 3.78 -11.26
CA GLU A 127 1.11 4.59 -12.12
C GLU A 127 1.49 4.54 -13.58
N ARG A 128 2.76 4.42 -13.92
CA ARG A 128 3.20 4.26 -15.32
C ARG A 128 2.77 2.92 -15.91
N LEU A 129 2.96 1.84 -15.15
CA LEU A 129 2.52 0.51 -15.57
C LEU A 129 1.00 0.44 -15.71
N LEU A 130 0.28 1.18 -14.88
CA LEU A 130 -1.17 1.26 -14.92
C LEU A 130 -1.69 2.21 -16.02
N GLY A 131 -0.79 2.92 -16.68
CA GLY A 131 -1.17 3.84 -17.74
C GLY A 131 -1.80 5.14 -17.25
N LEU A 132 -1.57 5.50 -16.00
CA LEU A 132 -2.04 6.77 -15.45
C LEU A 132 -1.10 7.89 -15.88
N ARG A 133 -1.68 9.00 -16.33
CA ARG A 133 -0.93 10.18 -16.79
C ARG A 133 -1.21 11.36 -15.86
N TYR A 134 -0.16 11.84 -15.25
CA TYR A 134 -0.20 13.00 -14.35
C TYR A 134 0.92 13.99 -14.67
#